data_68d6f4eaf46edfc416daf2218c8a794b
#
_entry.id   68d6f4eaf46edfc416daf2218c8a794b
#
_cell.length_a   1.000
_cell.length_b   1.000
_cell.length_c   1.000
_cell.angle_alpha   90.00
_cell.angle_beta   90.00
_cell.angle_gamma   90.00
#
_symmetry.space_group_name_H-M   'P 1'
#
loop_
_entity.id
_entity.type
_entity.pdbx_description
1 polymer ?
#
loop_
_entity_poly.entity_id
_entity_poly.type
_entity_poly.pdbx_seq_one_letter_code
_entity_poly.pdbx_strand_id
1 'polypeptide(L)'
;MICRARFTVQAGPQGTMGPIHNALHRATQESAAMYHRSTRPSHSSRAASLALCAVLLAAGQNVNAGIGDGGESPRGRWAERMRGGAAAALPAGVRRIADLPYGADPRQRMDVYLPAAGSPAPGLRAPVIFMVHGGAWRTGDKAMPKVVEHKVARWVPQGFVLVSINYRMLPDTPVAQQAQDVALALATAQQHAGEWGADAGRFILMGHSAGAHLVALLNARPAAAVQWGAWPWLGTVVLDSAVLDVPQFMAAPHLPLYDAAFGTDPAAWAQLSPYDQLVAGTPPWQFVCSTERPDQPCLQAESMARKVHARGSRATVLPQPLDHGEINGDLGLEGGYTQAVEDFMASLDPLVARLLRR
;
A
#
# COMPACT_ATOMS: atom_id res chain seq x y z
N MET A 1 -26.30 49.00 -26.75
CA MET A 1 -27.70 48.46 -26.76
C MET A 1 -27.70 47.26 -25.82
N ILE A 2 -28.30 47.45 -24.67
CA ILE A 2 -28.31 46.48 -23.54
C ILE A 2 -29.69 45.85 -23.56
N CYS A 3 -29.80 44.53 -23.74
CA CYS A 3 -31.03 43.78 -23.52
C CYS A 3 -30.94 42.97 -22.25
N ARG A 4 -31.65 43.39 -21.23
CA ARG A 4 -31.88 42.64 -19.96
C ARG A 4 -33.18 41.80 -20.18
N ALA A 5 -33.07 40.47 -20.03
CA ALA A 5 -34.24 39.61 -19.89
C ALA A 5 -34.50 39.36 -18.38
N ARG A 6 -35.68 39.72 -17.93
CA ARG A 6 -36.23 39.40 -16.59
C ARG A 6 -36.99 38.07 -16.71
N PHE A 7 -36.65 37.10 -15.85
CA PHE A 7 -37.50 35.91 -15.63
C PHE A 7 -38.30 36.09 -14.35
N THR A 8 -39.61 36.03 -14.50
CA THR A 8 -40.62 36.06 -13.44
C THR A 8 -40.86 34.64 -12.95
N VAL A 9 -40.74 34.40 -11.63
CA VAL A 9 -41.08 33.13 -10.99
C VAL A 9 -42.59 33.16 -10.64
N GLN A 10 -43.33 32.20 -11.15
CA GLN A 10 -44.73 31.94 -10.84
C GLN A 10 -44.85 30.85 -9.78
N ALA A 11 -45.51 31.12 -8.67
CA ALA A 11 -45.81 30.21 -7.59
C ALA A 11 -47.04 29.37 -7.93
N GLY A 12 -46.96 28.07 -7.79
CA GLY A 12 -48.08 27.11 -7.92
C GLY A 12 -48.47 26.51 -6.55
N PRO A 13 -49.67 25.94 -6.41
CA PRO A 13 -50.40 25.87 -5.14
C PRO A 13 -50.01 24.69 -4.23
N GLN A 14 -50.22 24.92 -2.94
CA GLN A 14 -50.01 24.00 -1.81
C GLN A 14 -50.97 22.80 -1.89
N GLY A 15 -50.39 21.57 -1.92
CA GLY A 15 -51.11 20.31 -1.76
C GLY A 15 -50.97 19.78 -0.33
N THR A 16 -52.10 19.44 0.25
CA THR A 16 -52.30 18.97 1.64
C THR A 16 -51.59 17.65 1.93
N MET A 17 -50.84 17.57 3.03
CA MET A 17 -50.28 16.34 3.60
C MET A 17 -51.34 15.50 4.29
N GLY A 18 -51.51 14.25 3.86
CA GLY A 18 -52.26 13.17 4.55
C GLY A 18 -51.34 12.33 5.45
N PRO A 19 -51.86 11.62 6.44
CA PRO A 19 -51.08 11.07 7.53
C PRO A 19 -50.48 9.68 7.23
N ILE A 20 -49.17 9.61 6.99
CA ILE A 20 -48.39 8.36 6.99
C ILE A 20 -47.30 8.48 8.07
N HIS A 21 -47.71 8.47 9.32
CA HIS A 21 -46.75 8.59 10.45
C HIS A 21 -46.97 7.55 11.55
N ASN A 22 -47.57 6.39 11.30
CA ASN A 22 -47.84 5.39 12.35
C ASN A 22 -47.50 3.94 11.98
N ALA A 23 -46.68 3.65 10.96
CA ALA A 23 -46.33 2.27 10.58
C ALA A 23 -44.87 1.87 10.90
N LEU A 24 -44.00 2.77 11.37
CA LEU A 24 -42.58 2.47 11.58
C LEU A 24 -42.18 2.24 13.06
N HIS A 25 -43.14 2.28 13.99
CA HIS A 25 -42.86 2.13 15.45
C HIS A 25 -43.25 0.76 16.04
N ARG A 26 -43.76 -0.19 15.23
CA ARG A 26 -44.12 -1.54 15.73
C ARG A 26 -43.20 -2.70 15.31
N ALA A 27 -42.20 -2.47 14.44
CA ALA A 27 -41.28 -3.50 13.96
C ALA A 27 -39.95 -3.64 14.77
N THR A 28 -39.72 -2.81 15.78
CA THR A 28 -38.47 -2.80 16.57
C THR A 28 -38.58 -3.39 17.98
N GLN A 29 -39.72 -3.93 18.39
CA GLN A 29 -39.89 -4.51 19.74
C GLN A 29 -40.04 -6.04 19.79
N GLU A 30 -40.14 -6.75 18.66
CA GLU A 30 -40.31 -8.22 18.66
C GLU A 30 -39.04 -9.03 18.38
N SER A 31 -37.88 -8.43 18.11
CA SER A 31 -36.62 -9.15 17.85
C SER A 31 -35.70 -9.32 19.09
N ALA A 32 -36.08 -8.82 20.26
CA ALA A 32 -35.21 -8.86 21.45
C ALA A 32 -35.53 -10.02 22.44
N ALA A 33 -36.47 -10.90 22.13
CA ALA A 33 -36.95 -11.90 23.11
C ALA A 33 -36.61 -13.37 22.80
N MET A 34 -35.77 -13.69 21.82
CA MET A 34 -35.52 -15.08 21.37
C MET A 34 -34.04 -15.52 21.39
N TYR A 35 -33.19 -14.93 22.21
CA TYR A 35 -31.78 -15.35 22.32
C TYR A 35 -31.30 -15.53 23.76
N HIS A 36 -32.14 -16.20 24.58
CA HIS A 36 -31.73 -16.66 25.93
C HIS A 36 -32.26 -18.07 26.18
N ARG A 37 -31.61 -19.09 25.60
CA ARG A 37 -31.58 -20.45 26.19
C ARG A 37 -30.51 -21.31 25.49
N SER A 38 -29.69 -21.94 26.36
CA SER A 38 -28.81 -23.10 26.09
C SER A 38 -27.50 -22.73 25.37
N THR A 39 -26.32 -22.82 26.02
CA THR A 39 -25.66 -24.05 26.43
C THR A 39 -24.49 -23.74 27.39
N ARG A 40 -24.37 -24.52 28.48
CA ARG A 40 -23.16 -24.54 29.32
C ARG A 40 -22.03 -25.25 28.57
N PRO A 41 -20.78 -24.75 28.53
CA PRO A 41 -19.66 -25.58 28.10
C PRO A 41 -19.15 -26.46 29.23
N SER A 42 -19.00 -27.73 28.92
CA SER A 42 -18.32 -28.75 29.72
C SER A 42 -16.83 -28.43 29.86
N HIS A 43 -16.31 -28.52 31.06
CA HIS A 43 -14.89 -28.49 31.39
C HIS A 43 -14.17 -29.72 30.80
N SER A 44 -13.33 -29.58 29.76
CA SER A 44 -12.14 -30.43 29.54
C SER A 44 -11.38 -29.94 28.33
N SER A 45 -10.24 -29.32 28.56
CA SER A 45 -8.99 -29.21 27.75
C SER A 45 -8.30 -27.86 27.96
N ARG A 46 -7.85 -27.66 29.20
CA ARG A 46 -6.73 -26.71 29.42
C ARG A 46 -5.45 -27.55 29.37
N ALA A 47 -4.78 -27.57 28.24
CA ALA A 47 -3.34 -27.88 28.11
C ALA A 47 -2.96 -27.96 26.61
N ALA A 48 -2.77 -26.86 25.93
CA ALA A 48 -1.97 -26.74 24.70
C ALA A 48 -2.05 -25.32 24.13
N SER A 49 -1.53 -24.32 24.82
CA SER A 49 -1.31 -22.98 24.24
C SER A 49 -0.38 -22.14 25.12
N LEU A 50 0.75 -22.72 25.54
CA LEU A 50 1.81 -21.99 26.27
C LEU A 50 3.18 -22.46 25.82
N ALA A 51 3.45 -22.44 24.51
CA ALA A 51 4.78 -22.77 24.00
C ALA A 51 5.09 -22.04 22.68
N LEU A 52 4.90 -20.72 22.61
CA LEU A 52 5.48 -19.93 21.51
C LEU A 52 5.68 -18.42 21.82
N CYS A 53 5.91 -18.05 23.08
CA CYS A 53 6.24 -16.68 23.49
C CYS A 53 7.60 -16.55 24.19
N ALA A 54 8.55 -17.47 24.00
CA ALA A 54 9.79 -17.48 24.75
C ALA A 54 11.07 -17.54 23.87
N VAL A 55 11.18 -16.76 22.82
CA VAL A 55 12.43 -16.66 22.03
C VAL A 55 12.93 -15.23 21.82
N LEU A 56 12.52 -14.23 22.59
CA LEU A 56 13.08 -12.87 22.44
C LEU A 56 13.41 -12.15 23.75
N LEU A 57 13.57 -12.87 24.90
CA LEU A 57 13.98 -12.24 26.18
C LEU A 57 14.95 -13.12 26.97
N ALA A 58 16.11 -13.46 26.38
CA ALA A 58 17.24 -14.03 27.13
C ALA A 58 18.56 -13.60 26.52
N ALA A 59 19.04 -12.41 26.86
CA ALA A 59 20.44 -12.03 26.73
C ALA A 59 20.76 -10.90 27.72
N GLY A 60 20.79 -11.22 28.96
CA GLY A 60 21.34 -10.37 30.02
C GLY A 60 21.96 -11.24 31.09
N GLN A 61 23.07 -11.92 30.82
CA GLN A 61 24.03 -12.33 31.85
C GLN A 61 25.43 -12.36 31.22
N ASN A 62 26.33 -11.56 31.81
CA ASN A 62 27.77 -11.56 31.59
C ASN A 62 28.34 -12.92 31.94
N VAL A 63 29.03 -13.56 31.01
CA VAL A 63 30.08 -14.54 31.32
C VAL A 63 31.31 -14.16 30.50
N ASN A 64 32.30 -13.68 31.20
CA ASN A 64 33.63 -13.38 30.70
C ASN A 64 34.43 -14.68 30.72
N ALA A 65 34.75 -15.27 29.58
CA ALA A 65 35.78 -16.28 29.46
C ALA A 65 36.20 -16.52 27.99
N GLY A 66 37.46 -16.29 27.65
CA GLY A 66 38.17 -17.07 26.63
C GLY A 66 38.28 -16.47 25.24
N ILE A 67 39.44 -15.96 24.95
CA ILE A 67 40.07 -15.64 23.67
C ILE A 67 39.93 -16.84 22.69
N GLY A 68 39.40 -16.61 21.48
CA GLY A 68 39.47 -17.57 20.39
C GLY A 68 38.55 -17.22 19.21
N ASP A 69 39.17 -16.85 18.13
CA ASP A 69 38.74 -16.86 16.73
C ASP A 69 37.59 -15.98 16.24
N GLY A 70 37.87 -15.24 15.19
CA GLY A 70 37.10 -14.20 14.52
C GLY A 70 35.73 -14.61 13.93
N GLY A 71 34.79 -14.92 14.78
CA GLY A 71 33.38 -15.09 14.41
C GLY A 71 32.60 -13.80 14.61
N GLU A 72 32.19 -13.11 13.56
CA GLU A 72 31.30 -11.96 13.62
C GLU A 72 30.02 -12.27 14.40
N SER A 73 29.69 -11.42 15.35
CA SER A 73 28.50 -11.60 16.19
C SER A 73 27.20 -11.58 15.35
N PRO A 74 26.14 -12.31 15.76
CA PRO A 74 24.85 -12.24 15.09
C PRO A 74 24.30 -10.81 14.95
N ARG A 75 24.63 -9.91 15.89
CA ARG A 75 24.32 -8.48 15.84
C ARG A 75 25.09 -7.73 14.74
N GLY A 76 26.34 -8.09 14.49
CA GLY A 76 27.15 -7.53 13.39
C GLY A 76 26.54 -7.90 12.03
N ARG A 77 26.21 -9.16 11.82
CA ARG A 77 25.59 -9.66 10.58
C ARG A 77 24.20 -9.05 10.34
N TRP A 78 23.42 -8.78 11.40
CA TRP A 78 22.13 -8.11 11.27
C TRP A 78 22.30 -6.63 10.90
N ALA A 79 23.24 -5.92 11.56
CA ALA A 79 23.55 -4.52 11.27
C ALA A 79 24.20 -4.34 9.88
N GLU A 80 24.94 -5.34 9.39
CA GLU A 80 25.54 -5.34 8.06
C GLU A 80 24.50 -5.65 6.96
N ARG A 81 23.58 -6.56 7.24
CA ARG A 81 22.42 -6.83 6.37
C ARG A 81 21.46 -5.63 6.28
N MET A 82 21.43 -4.78 7.31
CA MET A 82 20.64 -3.54 7.33
C MET A 82 21.41 -2.33 6.75
N ARG A 83 22.74 -2.35 6.78
CA ARG A 83 23.59 -1.39 6.08
C ARG A 83 23.82 -1.89 4.66
N GLY A 84 22.81 -1.92 3.81
CA GLY A 84 22.83 -2.39 2.45
C GLY A 84 24.23 -2.55 1.85
N GLY A 85 24.50 -3.73 1.28
CA GLY A 85 25.66 -3.93 0.43
C GLY A 85 25.78 -2.77 -0.55
N ALA A 86 26.98 -2.49 -1.05
CA ALA A 86 27.22 -1.43 -2.04
C ALA A 86 26.10 -1.46 -3.08
N ALA A 87 25.45 -0.31 -3.31
CA ALA A 87 24.33 -0.24 -4.25
C ALA A 87 24.74 -0.92 -5.56
N ALA A 88 23.96 -1.90 -6.01
CA ALA A 88 24.26 -2.60 -7.24
C ALA A 88 24.39 -1.58 -8.37
N ALA A 89 25.34 -1.84 -9.30
CA ALA A 89 25.53 -0.97 -10.45
C ALA A 89 24.22 -0.92 -11.27
N LEU A 90 23.81 0.27 -11.66
CA LEU A 90 22.64 0.44 -12.50
C LEU A 90 22.81 -0.32 -13.83
N PRO A 91 21.75 -0.86 -14.42
CA PRO A 91 21.81 -1.45 -15.75
C PRO A 91 22.35 -0.45 -16.80
N ALA A 92 23.00 -0.98 -17.84
CA ALA A 92 23.59 -0.15 -18.88
C ALA A 92 22.57 0.84 -19.47
N GLY A 93 22.94 2.12 -19.55
CA GLY A 93 22.09 3.20 -20.06
C GLY A 93 21.03 3.73 -19.09
N VAL A 94 20.78 3.06 -17.97
CA VAL A 94 19.86 3.56 -16.93
C VAL A 94 20.53 4.72 -16.17
N ARG A 95 19.80 5.80 -15.97
CA ARG A 95 20.25 6.97 -15.21
C ARG A 95 19.39 7.15 -13.97
N ARG A 96 19.97 7.65 -12.90
CA ARG A 96 19.24 7.99 -11.65
C ARG A 96 19.34 9.49 -11.39
N ILE A 97 18.21 10.12 -11.12
CA ILE A 97 18.11 11.42 -10.46
C ILE A 97 17.84 11.13 -9.00
N ALA A 98 18.81 11.43 -8.14
CA ALA A 98 18.70 11.13 -6.71
C ALA A 98 18.16 12.34 -5.95
N ASP A 99 17.44 12.04 -4.85
CA ASP A 99 17.04 13.01 -3.82
C ASP A 99 16.24 14.21 -4.34
N LEU A 100 15.43 14.03 -5.39
CA LEU A 100 14.54 15.07 -5.88
C LEU A 100 13.51 15.42 -4.79
N PRO A 101 13.44 16.70 -4.35
CA PRO A 101 12.52 17.09 -3.29
C PRO A 101 11.07 17.14 -3.80
N TYR A 102 10.13 16.69 -2.98
CA TYR A 102 8.71 16.90 -3.18
C TYR A 102 8.04 17.65 -2.00
N GLY A 103 8.82 18.02 -0.99
CA GLY A 103 8.42 18.80 0.16
C GLY A 103 9.63 19.37 0.90
N ALA A 104 9.36 20.11 1.97
CA ALA A 104 10.39 20.83 2.72
C ALA A 104 11.22 19.91 3.65
N ASP A 105 10.63 18.80 4.12
CA ASP A 105 11.29 17.88 5.03
C ASP A 105 12.42 17.10 4.34
N PRO A 106 13.56 16.86 5.00
CA PRO A 106 14.66 16.05 4.43
C PRO A 106 14.24 14.63 4.00
N ARG A 107 13.19 14.06 4.60
CA ARG A 107 12.62 12.77 4.22
C ARG A 107 11.69 12.86 3.00
N GLN A 108 11.20 14.03 2.64
CA GLN A 108 10.34 14.21 1.48
C GLN A 108 11.17 14.29 0.19
N ARG A 109 11.78 13.16 -0.19
CA ARG A 109 12.68 12.99 -1.35
C ARG A 109 12.28 11.78 -2.16
N MET A 110 12.49 11.86 -3.47
CA MET A 110 12.32 10.73 -4.38
C MET A 110 13.56 10.51 -5.23
N ASP A 111 13.77 9.27 -5.65
CA ASP A 111 14.73 8.88 -6.68
C ASP A 111 13.98 8.52 -7.94
N VAL A 112 14.46 8.99 -9.08
CA VAL A 112 13.88 8.72 -10.38
C VAL A 112 14.88 7.95 -11.24
N TYR A 113 14.51 6.75 -11.65
CA TYR A 113 15.31 5.91 -12.53
C TYR A 113 14.75 6.01 -13.95
N LEU A 114 15.59 6.43 -14.87
CA LEU A 114 15.23 6.76 -16.24
C LEU A 114 15.83 5.74 -17.22
N PRO A 115 15.07 5.29 -18.23
CA PRO A 115 15.60 4.43 -19.27
C PRO A 115 16.67 5.13 -20.11
N ALA A 116 17.38 4.34 -20.94
CA ALA A 116 18.32 4.89 -21.89
C ALA A 116 17.65 5.90 -22.84
N ALA A 117 18.42 6.85 -23.32
CA ALA A 117 17.94 7.83 -24.30
C ALA A 117 17.33 7.12 -25.52
N GLY A 118 16.14 7.60 -25.97
CA GLY A 118 15.39 6.96 -27.05
C GLY A 118 14.48 5.79 -26.63
N SER A 119 14.38 5.50 -25.34
CA SER A 119 13.43 4.52 -24.80
C SER A 119 12.39 5.22 -23.90
N PRO A 120 11.09 4.88 -24.02
CA PRO A 120 10.49 4.10 -25.12
C PRO A 120 10.71 4.77 -26.49
N ALA A 121 10.34 4.10 -27.58
CA ALA A 121 10.57 4.59 -28.95
C ALA A 121 10.13 6.05 -29.14
N PRO A 122 10.75 6.81 -30.09
CA PRO A 122 10.42 8.21 -30.33
C PRO A 122 8.91 8.47 -30.48
N GLY A 123 8.41 9.54 -29.86
CA GLY A 123 6.99 9.90 -29.86
C GLY A 123 6.14 9.20 -28.78
N LEU A 124 6.68 8.24 -28.04
CA LEU A 124 6.01 7.60 -26.91
C LEU A 124 6.50 8.18 -25.58
N ARG A 125 5.58 8.36 -24.64
CA ARG A 125 5.89 8.74 -23.26
C ARG A 125 5.87 7.51 -22.36
N ALA A 126 6.91 7.34 -21.53
CA ALA A 126 7.10 6.20 -20.65
C ALA A 126 5.96 6.08 -19.61
N PRO A 127 5.46 4.87 -19.30
CA PRO A 127 4.70 4.65 -18.09
C PRO A 127 5.62 4.70 -16.86
N VAL A 128 5.05 5.00 -15.71
CA VAL A 128 5.78 5.18 -14.44
C VAL A 128 5.34 4.15 -13.43
N ILE A 129 6.30 3.44 -12.83
CA ILE A 129 6.11 2.66 -11.61
C ILE A 129 6.47 3.57 -10.44
N PHE A 130 5.49 3.83 -9.57
CA PHE A 130 5.66 4.66 -8.38
C PHE A 130 5.73 3.76 -7.15
N MET A 131 6.95 3.60 -6.59
CA MET A 131 7.27 2.65 -5.53
C MET A 131 7.35 3.30 -4.15
N VAL A 132 6.67 2.70 -3.15
CA VAL A 132 6.64 3.13 -1.75
C VAL A 132 7.19 2.00 -0.87
N HIS A 133 8.29 2.27 -0.16
CA HIS A 133 8.96 1.27 0.68
C HIS A 133 8.16 0.92 1.94
N GLY A 134 8.45 -0.26 2.50
CA GLY A 134 7.97 -0.72 3.80
C GLY A 134 8.84 -0.26 4.96
N GLY A 135 8.65 -0.87 6.13
CA GLY A 135 9.44 -0.63 7.34
C GLY A 135 8.61 -0.20 8.54
N ALA A 136 7.41 -0.78 8.68
CA ALA A 136 6.51 -0.56 9.83
C ALA A 136 6.22 0.92 10.11
N TRP A 137 6.09 1.73 9.06
CA TRP A 137 5.84 3.18 9.12
C TRP A 137 6.91 3.99 9.88
N ARG A 138 8.02 3.35 10.30
CA ARG A 138 9.06 3.90 11.19
C ARG A 138 10.45 3.91 10.59
N THR A 139 10.73 3.00 9.68
CA THR A 139 12.05 2.80 9.06
C THR A 139 11.91 2.60 7.56
N GLY A 140 13.03 2.49 6.86
CA GLY A 140 13.08 2.22 5.44
C GLY A 140 13.71 3.36 4.65
N ASP A 141 14.01 3.06 3.39
CA ASP A 141 14.57 4.03 2.46
C ASP A 141 14.26 3.66 1.02
N LYS A 142 14.03 4.68 0.20
CA LYS A 142 13.75 4.60 -1.24
C LYS A 142 14.85 3.90 -2.05
N ALA A 143 16.09 3.91 -1.55
CA ALA A 143 17.25 3.36 -2.24
C ALA A 143 17.65 1.96 -1.74
N MET A 144 16.90 1.36 -0.81
CA MET A 144 17.19 0.00 -0.35
C MET A 144 17.17 -1.00 -1.51
N PRO A 145 18.19 -1.88 -1.65
CA PRO A 145 18.27 -2.84 -2.75
C PRO A 145 16.97 -3.65 -2.95
N LYS A 146 16.42 -4.24 -1.88
CA LYS A 146 15.15 -4.98 -1.95
C LYS A 146 13.95 -4.15 -2.46
N VAL A 147 14.02 -2.82 -2.37
CA VAL A 147 12.95 -1.93 -2.85
C VAL A 147 13.08 -1.67 -4.35
N VAL A 148 14.30 -1.47 -4.87
CA VAL A 148 14.49 -0.95 -6.23
C VAL A 148 15.30 -1.85 -7.16
N GLU A 149 16.26 -2.63 -6.68
CA GLU A 149 17.27 -3.27 -7.51
C GLU A 149 16.69 -4.10 -8.66
N HIS A 150 15.94 -5.15 -8.34
CA HIS A 150 15.36 -6.04 -9.35
C HIS A 150 14.28 -5.35 -10.19
N LYS A 151 13.52 -4.44 -9.58
CA LYS A 151 12.49 -3.67 -10.28
C LYS A 151 13.09 -2.69 -11.29
N VAL A 152 14.17 -2.00 -10.92
CA VAL A 152 14.93 -1.13 -11.83
C VAL A 152 15.56 -1.96 -12.94
N ALA A 153 16.22 -3.08 -12.58
CA ALA A 153 16.87 -3.94 -13.57
C ALA A 153 15.86 -4.55 -14.57
N ARG A 154 14.67 -4.87 -14.13
CA ARG A 154 13.62 -5.49 -14.95
C ARG A 154 12.93 -4.49 -15.87
N TRP A 155 12.39 -3.40 -15.34
CA TRP A 155 11.42 -2.58 -16.05
C TRP A 155 12.01 -1.31 -16.67
N VAL A 156 13.06 -0.71 -16.08
CA VAL A 156 13.60 0.53 -16.62
C VAL A 156 14.23 0.33 -18.01
N PRO A 157 15.02 -0.73 -18.28
CA PRO A 157 15.52 -1.00 -19.63
C PRO A 157 14.42 -1.27 -20.66
N GLN A 158 13.24 -1.72 -20.24
CA GLN A 158 12.07 -1.93 -21.11
C GLN A 158 11.35 -0.63 -21.48
N GLY A 159 11.74 0.52 -20.91
CA GLY A 159 11.17 1.82 -21.22
C GLY A 159 10.23 2.39 -20.18
N PHE A 160 10.19 1.81 -18.96
CA PHE A 160 9.50 2.40 -17.82
C PHE A 160 10.39 3.45 -17.14
N VAL A 161 9.77 4.43 -16.54
CA VAL A 161 10.38 5.23 -15.48
C VAL A 161 10.00 4.59 -14.13
N LEU A 162 10.97 4.48 -13.21
CA LEU A 162 10.66 4.06 -11.83
C LEU A 162 10.95 5.22 -10.89
N VAL A 163 9.96 5.59 -10.08
CA VAL A 163 10.06 6.59 -9.01
C VAL A 163 9.97 5.86 -7.69
N SER A 164 10.97 5.99 -6.84
CA SER A 164 10.97 5.44 -5.48
C SER A 164 11.04 6.58 -4.47
N ILE A 165 10.16 6.58 -3.47
CA ILE A 165 10.02 7.70 -2.55
C ILE A 165 10.40 7.33 -1.11
N ASN A 166 10.96 8.30 -0.39
CA ASN A 166 10.93 8.36 1.07
C ASN A 166 9.70 9.18 1.50
N TYR A 167 9.24 8.96 2.70
CA TYR A 167 8.18 9.71 3.36
C TYR A 167 8.57 9.92 4.83
N ARG A 168 7.99 10.91 5.50
CA ARG A 168 8.19 11.13 6.94
C ARG A 168 7.61 9.95 7.72
N MET A 169 8.20 9.59 8.85
CA MET A 169 7.89 8.34 9.55
C MET A 169 7.63 8.57 11.04
N LEU A 170 7.11 7.55 11.70
CA LEU A 170 6.99 7.50 13.15
C LEU A 170 8.38 7.63 13.84
N PRO A 171 8.44 8.18 15.06
CA PRO A 171 7.31 8.65 15.87
C PRO A 171 6.80 10.06 15.48
N ASP A 172 7.55 10.83 14.70
CA ASP A 172 7.33 12.26 14.48
C ASP A 172 6.15 12.54 13.53
N THR A 173 5.84 11.60 12.64
CA THR A 173 4.79 11.77 11.64
C THR A 173 3.79 10.62 11.68
N PRO A 174 2.53 10.87 12.09
CA PRO A 174 1.46 9.88 12.12
C PRO A 174 1.15 9.29 10.73
N VAL A 175 0.61 8.06 10.68
CA VAL A 175 0.33 7.32 9.44
C VAL A 175 -0.59 8.09 8.48
N ALA A 176 -1.57 8.86 8.99
CA ALA A 176 -2.40 9.72 8.16
C ALA A 176 -1.58 10.78 7.38
N GLN A 177 -0.56 11.37 8.01
CA GLN A 177 0.32 12.33 7.35
C GLN A 177 1.34 11.64 6.43
N GLN A 178 1.73 10.40 6.74
CA GLN A 178 2.54 9.60 5.80
C GLN A 178 1.77 9.33 4.50
N ALA A 179 0.47 9.04 4.58
CA ALA A 179 -0.37 8.89 3.38
C ALA A 179 -0.48 10.22 2.59
N GLN A 180 -0.51 11.36 3.27
CA GLN A 180 -0.45 12.68 2.63
C GLN A 180 0.89 12.91 1.93
N ASP A 181 2.01 12.50 2.54
CA ASP A 181 3.33 12.57 1.91
C ASP A 181 3.38 11.73 0.63
N VAL A 182 2.82 10.51 0.65
CA VAL A 182 2.73 9.66 -0.56
C VAL A 182 1.89 10.32 -1.64
N ALA A 183 0.76 10.96 -1.29
CA ALA A 183 -0.10 11.68 -2.24
C ALA A 183 0.63 12.89 -2.84
N LEU A 184 1.33 13.67 -2.02
CA LEU A 184 2.11 14.81 -2.46
C LEU A 184 3.29 14.40 -3.36
N ALA A 185 3.99 13.32 -3.01
CA ALA A 185 5.05 12.77 -3.85
C ALA A 185 4.53 12.29 -5.20
N LEU A 186 3.37 11.63 -5.23
CA LEU A 186 2.70 11.23 -6.48
C LEU A 186 2.37 12.44 -7.34
N ALA A 187 1.73 13.46 -6.77
CA ALA A 187 1.40 14.69 -7.48
C ALA A 187 2.63 15.38 -8.08
N THR A 188 3.71 15.50 -7.28
CA THR A 188 4.97 16.08 -7.72
C THR A 188 5.59 15.25 -8.84
N ALA A 189 5.62 13.92 -8.73
CA ALA A 189 6.14 13.04 -9.76
C ALA A 189 5.34 13.18 -11.07
N GLN A 190 4.02 13.28 -10.99
CA GLN A 190 3.16 13.48 -12.16
C GLN A 190 3.41 14.84 -12.82
N GLN A 191 3.61 15.90 -12.04
CA GLN A 191 3.94 17.24 -12.56
C GLN A 191 5.28 17.24 -13.34
N HIS A 192 6.28 16.51 -12.84
CA HIS A 192 7.60 16.41 -13.48
C HIS A 192 7.72 15.31 -14.54
N ALA A 193 6.69 14.47 -14.73
CA ALA A 193 6.74 13.32 -15.63
C ALA A 193 7.18 13.71 -17.05
N GLY A 194 6.72 14.85 -17.56
CA GLY A 194 7.09 15.35 -18.89
C GLY A 194 8.58 15.62 -19.06
N GLU A 195 9.27 16.07 -18.01
CA GLU A 195 10.72 16.34 -18.01
C GLU A 195 11.53 15.02 -18.11
N TRP A 196 10.94 13.92 -17.67
CA TRP A 196 11.53 12.58 -17.71
C TRP A 196 11.15 11.79 -18.96
N GLY A 197 10.39 12.40 -19.90
CA GLY A 197 9.83 11.70 -21.04
C GLY A 197 8.71 10.73 -20.69
N ALA A 198 8.14 10.86 -19.48
CA ALA A 198 7.05 10.01 -18.99
C ALA A 198 5.67 10.66 -19.19
N ASP A 199 4.63 9.84 -19.05
CA ASP A 199 3.22 10.25 -19.14
C ASP A 199 2.63 10.40 -17.74
N ALA A 200 2.17 11.59 -17.41
CA ALA A 200 1.58 11.92 -16.12
C ALA A 200 0.30 11.12 -15.79
N GLY A 201 -0.41 10.62 -16.80
CA GLY A 201 -1.60 9.78 -16.66
C GLY A 201 -1.31 8.27 -16.61
N ARG A 202 -0.05 7.84 -16.79
CA ARG A 202 0.32 6.42 -16.86
C ARG A 202 1.16 5.97 -15.66
N PHE A 203 0.68 6.27 -14.47
CA PHE A 203 1.30 5.82 -13.23
C PHE A 203 0.66 4.51 -12.75
N ILE A 204 1.50 3.59 -12.28
CA ILE A 204 1.12 2.36 -11.57
C ILE A 204 1.70 2.48 -10.16
N LEU A 205 0.85 2.53 -9.14
CA LEU A 205 1.31 2.57 -7.76
C LEU A 205 1.74 1.18 -7.32
N MET A 206 2.83 1.12 -6.59
CA MET A 206 3.36 -0.11 -6.01
C MET A 206 3.86 0.19 -4.60
N GLY A 207 3.56 -0.65 -3.63
CA GLY A 207 4.06 -0.48 -2.27
C GLY A 207 4.23 -1.81 -1.57
N HIS A 208 5.18 -1.89 -0.64
CA HIS A 208 5.46 -3.09 0.14
C HIS A 208 5.19 -2.85 1.63
N SER A 209 4.56 -3.82 2.32
CA SER A 209 4.36 -3.80 3.77
C SER A 209 3.62 -2.52 4.23
N ALA A 210 4.23 -1.67 5.05
CA ALA A 210 3.69 -0.36 5.42
C ALA A 210 3.44 0.53 4.18
N GLY A 211 4.32 0.50 3.17
CA GLY A 211 4.11 1.19 1.90
C GLY A 211 2.93 0.62 1.11
N ALA A 212 2.69 -0.69 1.18
CA ALA A 212 1.51 -1.33 0.60
C ALA A 212 0.22 -0.82 1.24
N HIS A 213 0.19 -0.67 2.56
CA HIS A 213 -0.91 -0.04 3.28
C HIS A 213 -1.14 1.41 2.81
N LEU A 214 -0.07 2.21 2.67
CA LEU A 214 -0.19 3.61 2.25
C LEU A 214 -0.74 3.76 0.83
N VAL A 215 -0.23 2.97 -0.15
CA VAL A 215 -0.79 3.01 -1.52
C VAL A 215 -2.20 2.43 -1.58
N ALA A 216 -2.52 1.44 -0.73
CA ALA A 216 -3.88 0.90 -0.64
C ALA A 216 -4.86 1.95 -0.10
N LEU A 217 -4.44 2.75 0.89
CA LEU A 217 -5.27 3.84 1.45
C LEU A 217 -5.56 4.91 0.38
N LEU A 218 -4.56 5.28 -0.43
CA LEU A 218 -4.76 6.19 -1.56
C LEU A 218 -5.72 5.60 -2.60
N ASN A 219 -5.52 4.32 -2.97
CA ASN A 219 -6.35 3.67 -3.99
C ASN A 219 -7.79 3.41 -3.52
N ALA A 220 -8.00 3.22 -2.21
CA ALA A 220 -9.34 3.06 -1.64
C ALA A 220 -10.17 4.34 -1.74
N ARG A 221 -9.52 5.52 -1.64
CA ARG A 221 -10.17 6.83 -1.70
C ARG A 221 -9.37 7.81 -2.57
N PRO A 222 -9.38 7.65 -3.90
CA PRO A 222 -8.56 8.46 -4.82
C PRO A 222 -8.78 9.96 -4.67
N ALA A 223 -9.99 10.40 -4.35
CA ALA A 223 -10.31 11.80 -4.11
C ALA A 223 -9.45 12.45 -3.01
N ALA A 224 -8.98 11.69 -2.02
CA ALA A 224 -8.06 12.19 -1.02
C ALA A 224 -6.69 12.56 -1.60
N ALA A 225 -6.18 11.79 -2.56
CA ALA A 225 -4.93 12.12 -3.26
C ALA A 225 -5.10 13.31 -4.21
N VAL A 226 -6.27 13.44 -4.86
CA VAL A 226 -6.58 14.58 -5.73
C VAL A 226 -6.57 15.90 -4.97
N GLN A 227 -6.97 15.91 -3.70
CA GLN A 227 -6.87 17.11 -2.84
C GLN A 227 -5.42 17.60 -2.65
N TRP A 228 -4.44 16.70 -2.82
CA TRP A 228 -3.00 17.01 -2.79
C TRP A 228 -2.41 17.24 -4.16
N GLY A 229 -3.24 17.35 -5.21
CA GLY A 229 -2.84 17.65 -6.58
C GLY A 229 -2.50 16.42 -7.42
N ALA A 230 -2.69 15.21 -6.93
CA ALA A 230 -2.48 14.01 -7.72
C ALA A 230 -3.54 13.87 -8.83
N TRP A 231 -3.12 13.35 -9.98
CA TRP A 231 -4.00 12.98 -11.09
C TRP A 231 -4.36 11.48 -11.00
N PRO A 232 -5.39 11.02 -11.73
CA PRO A 232 -5.71 9.61 -11.79
C PRO A 232 -4.50 8.75 -12.22
N TRP A 233 -4.47 7.50 -11.76
CA TRP A 233 -3.45 6.51 -12.10
C TRP A 233 -4.08 5.22 -12.61
N LEU A 234 -3.29 4.36 -13.24
CA LEU A 234 -3.78 3.18 -13.95
C LEU A 234 -4.27 2.06 -13.03
N GLY A 235 -3.58 1.85 -11.92
CA GLY A 235 -3.88 0.78 -10.98
C GLY A 235 -2.84 0.68 -9.86
N THR A 236 -3.05 -0.22 -8.91
CA THR A 236 -2.20 -0.35 -7.73
C THR A 236 -1.85 -1.80 -7.44
N VAL A 237 -0.55 -2.07 -7.23
CA VAL A 237 0.02 -3.35 -6.77
C VAL A 237 0.36 -3.23 -5.30
N VAL A 238 -0.33 -3.99 -4.47
CA VAL A 238 -0.21 -4.03 -3.00
C VAL A 238 0.62 -5.25 -2.62
N LEU A 239 1.89 -5.06 -2.25
CA LEU A 239 2.84 -6.12 -1.96
C LEU A 239 2.84 -6.45 -0.46
N ASP A 240 2.18 -7.52 -0.09
CA ASP A 240 2.20 -8.17 1.22
C ASP A 240 1.89 -7.26 2.41
N SER A 241 0.79 -6.49 2.32
CA SER A 241 0.25 -5.80 3.48
C SER A 241 -0.60 -6.74 4.32
N ALA A 242 -0.30 -6.88 5.61
CA ALA A 242 -1.17 -7.59 6.55
C ALA A 242 -2.33 -6.73 7.05
N VAL A 243 -2.25 -5.41 6.85
CA VAL A 243 -3.21 -4.46 7.41
C VAL A 243 -3.94 -3.75 6.28
N LEU A 244 -5.10 -4.29 5.92
CA LEU A 244 -6.04 -3.68 4.97
C LEU A 244 -7.35 -3.31 5.68
N ASP A 245 -7.77 -4.12 6.66
CA ASP A 245 -8.88 -3.85 7.57
C ASP A 245 -8.30 -3.55 8.96
N VAL A 246 -8.05 -2.27 9.24
CA VAL A 246 -7.37 -1.85 10.48
C VAL A 246 -8.22 -2.15 11.72
N PRO A 247 -9.54 -1.86 11.77
CA PRO A 247 -10.38 -2.23 12.91
C PRO A 247 -10.37 -3.72 13.22
N GLN A 248 -10.52 -4.57 12.18
CA GLN A 248 -10.50 -6.03 12.36
C GLN A 248 -9.14 -6.50 12.90
N PHE A 249 -8.04 -5.97 12.34
CA PHE A 249 -6.69 -6.34 12.72
C PHE A 249 -6.37 -5.90 14.16
N MET A 250 -6.68 -4.66 14.53
CA MET A 250 -6.40 -4.10 15.85
C MET A 250 -7.28 -4.70 16.97
N ALA A 251 -8.43 -5.27 16.63
CA ALA A 251 -9.28 -6.00 17.59
C ALA A 251 -8.72 -7.39 17.94
N ALA A 252 -7.78 -7.94 17.18
CA ALA A 252 -7.11 -9.21 17.42
C ALA A 252 -5.76 -9.01 18.13
N PRO A 253 -5.17 -10.06 18.74
CA PRO A 253 -3.80 -9.99 19.26
C PRO A 253 -2.81 -9.58 18.16
N HIS A 254 -2.04 -8.53 18.40
CA HIS A 254 -1.09 -7.96 17.44
C HIS A 254 0.19 -7.48 18.13
N LEU A 255 1.22 -7.19 17.35
CA LEU A 255 2.50 -6.70 17.86
C LEU A 255 2.40 -5.21 18.25
N PRO A 256 3.11 -4.74 19.29
CA PRO A 256 3.09 -3.34 19.75
C PRO A 256 3.47 -2.29 18.70
N LEU A 257 4.12 -2.70 17.60
CA LEU A 257 4.42 -1.80 16.49
C LEU A 257 3.16 -1.24 15.80
N TYR A 258 2.05 -2.00 15.85
CA TYR A 258 0.77 -1.58 15.29
C TYR A 258 0.06 -0.56 16.19
N ASP A 259 0.18 -0.68 17.53
CA ASP A 259 -0.27 0.35 18.47
C ASP A 259 0.42 1.69 18.19
N ALA A 260 1.73 1.64 17.90
CA ALA A 260 2.50 2.82 17.55
C ALA A 260 2.05 3.45 16.21
N ALA A 261 1.53 2.64 15.28
CA ALA A 261 1.08 3.09 13.97
C ALA A 261 -0.37 3.61 13.97
N PHE A 262 -1.27 2.89 14.64
CA PHE A 262 -2.72 3.13 14.56
C PHE A 262 -3.32 3.69 15.85
N GLY A 263 -2.55 3.73 16.95
CA GLY A 263 -3.04 4.15 18.25
C GLY A 263 -4.04 3.17 18.84
N THR A 264 -4.70 3.59 19.92
CA THR A 264 -5.65 2.75 20.68
C THR A 264 -7.11 3.22 20.53
N ASP A 265 -7.37 4.24 19.71
CA ASP A 265 -8.72 4.75 19.48
C ASP A 265 -9.38 4.06 18.29
N PRO A 266 -10.42 3.22 18.51
CA PRO A 266 -11.14 2.55 17.43
C PRO A 266 -11.78 3.49 16.41
N ALA A 267 -12.14 4.71 16.81
CA ALA A 267 -12.71 5.69 15.90
C ALA A 267 -11.69 6.20 14.85
N ALA A 268 -10.39 6.21 15.22
CA ALA A 268 -9.33 6.58 14.30
C ALA A 268 -8.96 5.43 13.33
N TRP A 269 -9.14 4.17 13.73
CA TRP A 269 -8.76 3.02 12.91
C TRP A 269 -9.46 2.96 11.56
N ALA A 270 -10.76 3.24 11.53
CA ALA A 270 -11.55 3.24 10.29
C ALA A 270 -11.04 4.28 9.28
N GLN A 271 -10.49 5.41 9.73
CA GLN A 271 -9.93 6.44 8.85
C GLN A 271 -8.61 6.01 8.21
N LEU A 272 -7.87 5.09 8.86
CA LEU A 272 -6.61 4.53 8.39
C LEU A 272 -6.77 3.17 7.72
N SER A 273 -8.01 2.67 7.59
CA SER A 273 -8.33 1.37 7.03
C SER A 273 -8.67 1.49 5.54
N PRO A 274 -7.83 0.95 4.62
CA PRO A 274 -8.19 0.85 3.21
C PRO A 274 -9.56 0.19 3.00
N TYR A 275 -9.87 -0.83 3.82
CA TYR A 275 -11.14 -1.53 3.77
C TYR A 275 -12.32 -0.58 4.04
N ASP A 276 -12.27 0.23 5.11
CA ASP A 276 -13.36 1.12 5.48
C ASP A 276 -13.46 2.36 4.60
N GLN A 277 -12.32 2.83 4.08
CA GLN A 277 -12.26 4.00 3.20
C GLN A 277 -12.64 3.69 1.75
N LEU A 278 -12.88 2.41 1.38
CA LEU A 278 -13.12 2.01 0.00
C LEU A 278 -14.40 2.62 -0.57
N VAL A 279 -14.24 3.45 -1.59
CA VAL A 279 -15.34 3.99 -2.41
C VAL A 279 -15.57 3.14 -3.67
N ALA A 280 -16.67 3.39 -4.37
CA ALA A 280 -16.93 2.78 -5.68
C ALA A 280 -16.04 3.38 -6.78
N GLY A 281 -15.75 2.58 -7.83
CA GLY A 281 -15.05 3.06 -9.02
C GLY A 281 -13.56 3.38 -8.81
N THR A 282 -12.90 2.73 -7.86
CA THR A 282 -11.46 2.88 -7.66
C THR A 282 -10.65 2.31 -8.84
N PRO A 283 -9.41 2.77 -9.07
CA PRO A 283 -8.50 2.12 -10.01
C PRO A 283 -8.34 0.62 -9.68
N PRO A 284 -8.01 -0.23 -10.68
CA PRO A 284 -7.78 -1.66 -10.48
C PRO A 284 -6.72 -1.99 -9.43
N TRP A 285 -6.87 -3.16 -8.78
CA TRP A 285 -6.01 -3.63 -7.71
C TRP A 285 -5.37 -4.98 -8.02
N GLN A 286 -4.13 -5.17 -7.63
CA GLN A 286 -3.54 -6.48 -7.41
C GLN A 286 -2.99 -6.56 -6.00
N PHE A 287 -3.42 -7.58 -5.25
CA PHE A 287 -2.90 -7.91 -3.93
C PHE A 287 -1.97 -9.10 -4.06
N VAL A 288 -0.69 -8.91 -3.81
CA VAL A 288 0.27 -10.01 -3.64
C VAL A 288 0.39 -10.27 -2.15
N CYS A 289 0.35 -11.53 -1.75
CA CYS A 289 0.40 -11.91 -0.34
C CYS A 289 1.22 -13.16 -0.10
N SER A 290 1.98 -13.18 1.00
CA SER A 290 2.73 -14.34 1.46
C SER A 290 1.81 -15.43 2.01
N THR A 291 2.00 -16.68 1.59
CA THR A 291 1.35 -17.84 2.19
C THR A 291 2.14 -18.42 3.37
N GLU A 292 3.35 -17.93 3.62
CA GLU A 292 4.25 -18.41 4.68
C GLU A 292 4.14 -17.60 5.98
N ARG A 293 3.47 -16.46 5.94
CA ARG A 293 3.31 -15.60 7.11
C ARG A 293 2.22 -16.12 8.06
N PRO A 294 2.49 -16.19 9.38
CA PRO A 294 1.52 -16.70 10.37
C PRO A 294 0.32 -15.76 10.60
N ASP A 295 0.46 -14.47 10.27
CA ASP A 295 -0.61 -13.46 10.36
C ASP A 295 -1.54 -13.44 9.13
N GLN A 296 -1.37 -14.39 8.21
CA GLN A 296 -2.27 -14.73 7.12
C GLN A 296 -2.72 -13.53 6.26
N PRO A 297 -1.79 -12.74 5.68
CA PRO A 297 -2.12 -11.55 4.90
C PRO A 297 -3.03 -11.84 3.70
N CYS A 298 -3.03 -13.06 3.16
CA CYS A 298 -3.90 -13.46 2.07
C CYS A 298 -5.39 -13.40 2.44
N LEU A 299 -5.77 -13.69 3.68
CA LEU A 299 -7.17 -13.57 4.13
C LEU A 299 -7.66 -12.11 4.08
N GLN A 300 -6.83 -11.16 4.50
CA GLN A 300 -7.17 -9.74 4.37
C GLN A 300 -7.19 -9.28 2.91
N ALA A 301 -6.25 -9.75 2.09
CA ALA A 301 -6.22 -9.48 0.65
C ALA A 301 -7.50 -9.98 -0.04
N GLU A 302 -7.94 -11.20 0.24
CA GLU A 302 -9.16 -11.78 -0.31
C GLU A 302 -10.42 -11.04 0.17
N SER A 303 -10.47 -10.68 1.46
CA SER A 303 -11.57 -9.90 2.03
C SER A 303 -11.69 -8.53 1.34
N MET A 304 -10.56 -7.85 1.17
CA MET A 304 -10.49 -6.57 0.47
C MET A 304 -10.88 -6.72 -1.00
N ALA A 305 -10.39 -7.74 -1.70
CA ALA A 305 -10.72 -7.99 -3.10
C ALA A 305 -12.23 -8.23 -3.31
N ARG A 306 -12.87 -9.03 -2.43
CA ARG A 306 -14.34 -9.20 -2.45
C ARG A 306 -15.08 -7.87 -2.31
N LYS A 307 -14.64 -7.00 -1.40
CA LYS A 307 -15.25 -5.67 -1.20
C LYS A 307 -15.03 -4.77 -2.41
N VAL A 308 -13.83 -4.80 -3.01
CA VAL A 308 -13.50 -4.05 -4.24
C VAL A 308 -14.44 -4.48 -5.39
N HIS A 309 -14.63 -5.78 -5.59
CA HIS A 309 -15.58 -6.30 -6.60
C HIS A 309 -17.02 -5.85 -6.31
N ALA A 310 -17.46 -5.94 -5.06
CA ALA A 310 -18.81 -5.47 -4.67
C ALA A 310 -19.01 -3.96 -4.88
N ARG A 311 -17.92 -3.19 -4.97
CA ARG A 311 -17.93 -1.75 -5.29
C ARG A 311 -17.72 -1.44 -6.78
N GLY A 312 -17.74 -2.47 -7.66
CA GLY A 312 -17.66 -2.33 -9.11
C GLY A 312 -16.25 -2.07 -9.65
N SER A 313 -15.20 -2.31 -8.86
CA SER A 313 -13.80 -2.21 -9.30
C SER A 313 -13.17 -3.59 -9.50
N ARG A 314 -12.09 -3.68 -10.30
CA ARG A 314 -11.33 -4.92 -10.51
C ARG A 314 -10.32 -5.14 -9.39
N ALA A 315 -10.21 -6.38 -8.93
CA ALA A 315 -9.14 -6.81 -8.03
C ALA A 315 -8.68 -8.23 -8.38
N THR A 316 -7.41 -8.51 -8.16
CA THR A 316 -6.84 -9.86 -8.23
C THR A 316 -6.04 -10.11 -6.95
N VAL A 317 -6.03 -11.37 -6.48
CA VAL A 317 -5.19 -11.81 -5.38
C VAL A 317 -4.18 -12.78 -5.94
N LEU A 318 -2.92 -12.61 -5.60
CA LEU A 318 -1.78 -13.41 -6.04
C LEU A 318 -1.04 -13.96 -4.81
N PRO A 319 -1.46 -15.11 -4.26
CA PRO A 319 -0.73 -15.78 -3.19
C PRO A 319 0.64 -16.26 -3.68
N GLN A 320 1.69 -16.07 -2.86
CA GLN A 320 3.05 -16.49 -3.17
C GLN A 320 3.66 -17.27 -2.00
N PRO A 321 4.32 -18.43 -2.26
CA PRO A 321 5.09 -19.17 -1.26
C PRO A 321 6.46 -18.52 -1.04
N LEU A 322 6.46 -17.28 -0.60
CA LEU A 322 7.62 -16.42 -0.38
C LEU A 322 7.48 -15.74 0.97
N ASP A 323 8.59 -15.46 1.65
CA ASP A 323 8.57 -14.68 2.88
C ASP A 323 8.23 -13.20 2.61
N HIS A 324 8.00 -12.45 3.69
CA HIS A 324 7.66 -11.02 3.62
C HIS A 324 8.71 -10.18 2.86
N GLY A 325 9.98 -10.48 3.03
CA GLY A 325 11.07 -9.75 2.39
C GLY A 325 11.27 -10.17 0.93
N GLU A 326 11.07 -11.45 0.62
CA GLU A 326 11.18 -12.03 -0.73
C GLU A 326 10.05 -11.51 -1.64
N ILE A 327 8.83 -11.36 -1.15
CA ILE A 327 7.73 -10.73 -1.92
C ILE A 327 8.18 -9.39 -2.51
N ASN A 328 8.91 -8.58 -1.76
CA ASN A 328 9.45 -7.34 -2.28
C ASN A 328 10.76 -7.51 -3.04
N GLY A 329 11.68 -8.27 -2.47
CA GLY A 329 13.05 -8.38 -2.98
C GLY A 329 13.12 -9.08 -4.34
N ASP A 330 12.33 -10.13 -4.53
CA ASP A 330 12.41 -10.99 -5.72
C ASP A 330 11.53 -10.49 -6.88
N LEU A 331 10.64 -9.54 -6.61
CA LEU A 331 9.84 -8.93 -7.67
C LEU A 331 10.74 -8.16 -8.65
N GLY A 332 10.72 -8.61 -9.89
CA GLY A 332 11.60 -8.15 -10.97
C GLY A 332 12.62 -9.22 -11.39
N LEU A 333 12.83 -10.27 -10.59
CA LEU A 333 13.55 -11.46 -11.05
C LEU A 333 12.72 -12.21 -12.10
N GLU A 334 13.40 -12.95 -12.99
CA GLU A 334 12.73 -13.80 -13.96
C GLU A 334 11.99 -14.94 -13.25
N GLY A 335 10.70 -15.13 -13.58
CA GLY A 335 9.88 -16.18 -13.00
C GLY A 335 8.38 -15.89 -13.02
N GLY A 336 7.59 -16.89 -12.65
CA GLY A 336 6.13 -16.84 -12.69
C GLY A 336 5.53 -15.74 -11.81
N TYR A 337 6.17 -15.42 -10.69
CA TYR A 337 5.76 -14.34 -9.81
C TYR A 337 5.80 -12.97 -10.52
N THR A 338 6.95 -12.61 -11.07
CA THR A 338 7.11 -11.35 -11.82
C THR A 338 6.18 -11.31 -13.02
N GLN A 339 6.06 -12.42 -13.76
CA GLN A 339 5.17 -12.52 -14.92
C GLN A 339 3.71 -12.25 -14.54
N ALA A 340 3.22 -12.80 -13.42
CA ALA A 340 1.84 -12.58 -12.96
C ALA A 340 1.58 -11.12 -12.57
N VAL A 341 2.58 -10.42 -12.03
CA VAL A 341 2.48 -8.98 -11.77
C VAL A 341 2.52 -8.19 -13.08
N GLU A 342 3.36 -8.58 -14.04
CA GLU A 342 3.42 -7.97 -15.37
C GLU A 342 2.11 -8.17 -16.15
N ASP A 343 1.46 -9.32 -16.04
CA ASP A 343 0.15 -9.59 -16.68
C ASP A 343 -0.93 -8.64 -16.14
N PHE A 344 -0.94 -8.41 -14.83
CA PHE A 344 -1.83 -7.39 -14.25
C PHE A 344 -1.48 -6.00 -14.78
N MET A 345 -0.21 -5.58 -14.74
CA MET A 345 0.21 -4.27 -15.25
C MET A 345 -0.16 -4.11 -16.74
N ALA A 346 0.05 -5.13 -17.55
CA ALA A 346 -0.30 -5.15 -18.98
C ALA A 346 -1.81 -4.99 -19.22
N SER A 347 -2.63 -5.47 -18.28
CA SER A 347 -4.10 -5.32 -18.35
C SER A 347 -4.61 -3.90 -18.14
N LEU A 348 -3.74 -2.99 -17.68
CA LEU A 348 -4.10 -1.62 -17.31
C LEU A 348 -4.04 -0.65 -18.49
N ASP A 349 -3.08 -0.84 -19.41
CA ASP A 349 -2.83 0.11 -20.52
C ASP A 349 -2.17 -0.60 -21.72
N PRO A 350 -2.57 -0.29 -22.98
CA PRO A 350 -2.02 -0.92 -24.17
C PRO A 350 -0.52 -0.68 -24.38
N LEU A 351 0.02 0.49 -23.96
CA LEU A 351 1.46 0.76 -24.06
C LEU A 351 2.24 -0.08 -23.04
N VAL A 352 1.74 -0.17 -21.79
CA VAL A 352 2.30 -1.06 -20.76
C VAL A 352 2.36 -2.49 -21.26
N ALA A 353 1.24 -3.00 -21.82
CA ALA A 353 1.19 -4.34 -22.42
C ALA A 353 2.22 -4.53 -23.55
N ARG A 354 2.45 -3.54 -24.38
CA ARG A 354 3.43 -3.61 -25.47
C ARG A 354 4.88 -3.64 -24.95
N LEU A 355 5.20 -2.87 -23.91
CA LEU A 355 6.54 -2.84 -23.32
C LEU A 355 6.90 -4.13 -22.61
N LEU A 356 5.94 -4.75 -21.92
CA LEU A 356 6.15 -5.97 -21.14
C LEU A 356 6.20 -7.25 -21.99
N ARG A 357 5.75 -7.22 -23.25
CA ARG A 357 5.78 -8.37 -24.18
C ARG A 357 7.05 -8.45 -25.04
N ARG A 358 8.05 -7.62 -24.78
CA ARG A 358 9.31 -7.60 -25.55
C ARG A 358 10.35 -8.57 -25.04
#